data_05ca8d70aaed83ae92213febf8820ac3
#
_entry.id   05ca8d70aaed83ae92213febf8820ac3
#
_cell.length_a   1.000
_cell.length_b   1.000
_cell.length_c   1.000
_cell.angle_alpha   90.00
_cell.angle_beta   90.00
_cell.angle_gamma   90.00
#
_symmetry.space_group_name_H-M   'P 1'
#
loop_
_entity.id
_entity.type
_entity.pdbx_description
1 polymer ?
#
loop_
_entity_poly.entity_id
_entity_poly.type
_entity_poly.pdbx_seq_one_letter_code
_entity_poly.pdbx_strand_id
1 'polypeptide(L)'
;GMSENDVKNAIAKDFNLKGDAINTNTNPSEQTKILTIKAPDVLPGGGMAEVSYVFGFKSKTLIQVGVAWSKATDDKMTPEQLFSNSTVLRTHFLSAGYKPDTVATNMPINGGVLMFRGSDAKDRTTMLILQGTFAQGEKDQRILTPNALVLFYVADAKSPDVYRLPAGSF
;
A
#
# COMPACT_ATOMS: atom_id res chain seq x y z
N GLY A 1 8.35 4.21 15.39
CA GLY A 1 8.01 4.92 14.16
C GLY A 1 8.84 6.17 13.96
N MET A 2 9.14 6.46 12.70
CA MET A 2 9.86 7.67 12.30
C MET A 2 8.98 8.90 12.53
N SER A 3 9.59 10.03 12.90
CA SER A 3 8.90 11.31 12.92
C SER A 3 8.62 11.82 11.50
N GLU A 4 7.74 12.83 11.40
CA GLU A 4 7.48 13.47 10.09
C GLU A 4 8.75 14.06 9.46
N ASN A 5 9.61 14.66 10.26
CA ASN A 5 10.88 15.21 9.76
C ASN A 5 11.83 14.11 9.27
N ASP A 6 11.90 12.98 9.97
CA ASP A 6 12.70 11.84 9.52
C ASP A 6 12.20 11.30 8.18
N VAL A 7 10.88 11.22 7.99
CA VAL A 7 10.27 10.80 6.72
C VAL A 7 10.57 11.81 5.62
N LYS A 8 10.43 13.11 5.86
CA LYS A 8 10.79 14.14 4.86
C LYS A 8 12.26 14.08 4.47
N ASN A 9 13.15 13.85 5.43
CA ASN A 9 14.57 13.66 5.16
C ASN A 9 14.83 12.40 4.31
N ALA A 10 14.14 11.30 4.60
CA ALA A 10 14.24 10.08 3.81
C ALA A 10 13.71 10.28 2.38
N ILE A 11 12.58 10.98 2.21
CA ILE A 11 12.04 11.33 0.90
C ILE A 11 13.05 12.16 0.08
N ALA A 12 13.67 13.16 0.71
CA ALA A 12 14.67 13.99 0.05
C ALA A 12 15.90 13.18 -0.38
N LYS A 13 16.35 12.26 0.47
CA LYS A 13 17.49 11.38 0.21
C LYS A 13 17.20 10.36 -0.89
N ASP A 14 16.06 9.68 -0.80
CA ASP A 14 15.75 8.52 -1.64
C ASP A 14 15.17 8.92 -3.00
N PHE A 15 14.39 10.01 -3.06
CA PHE A 15 13.69 10.45 -4.27
C PHE A 15 14.08 11.83 -4.76
N ASN A 16 14.95 12.54 -4.04
CA ASN A 16 15.32 13.94 -4.34
C ASN A 16 14.09 14.88 -4.43
N LEU A 17 13.09 14.65 -3.59
CA LEU A 17 11.85 15.42 -3.51
C LEU A 17 11.76 16.16 -2.17
N LYS A 18 11.28 17.40 -2.21
CA LYS A 18 11.07 18.25 -1.03
C LYS A 18 10.07 19.37 -1.34
N GLY A 19 9.61 20.04 -0.28
CA GLY A 19 8.73 21.21 -0.40
C GLY A 19 7.39 20.85 -1.09
N ASP A 20 7.08 21.56 -2.17
CA ASP A 20 5.80 21.43 -2.90
C ASP A 20 5.60 20.08 -3.59
N ALA A 21 6.66 19.29 -3.75
CA ALA A 21 6.56 17.92 -4.26
C ALA A 21 5.96 16.94 -3.23
N ILE A 22 5.85 17.33 -1.97
CA ILE A 22 5.23 16.56 -0.90
C ILE A 22 3.86 17.15 -0.60
N ASN A 23 2.79 16.42 -0.92
CA ASN A 23 1.44 16.79 -0.57
C ASN A 23 1.12 16.36 0.86
N THR A 24 0.40 17.21 1.59
CA THR A 24 -0.02 16.94 2.97
C THR A 24 -1.55 16.94 3.04
N ASN A 25 -2.11 15.87 3.59
CA ASN A 25 -3.54 15.71 3.81
C ASN A 25 -3.79 15.14 5.21
N THR A 26 -5.03 15.26 5.66
CA THR A 26 -5.51 14.61 6.88
C THR A 26 -6.70 13.72 6.55
N ASN A 27 -6.67 12.48 7.02
CA ASN A 27 -7.84 11.59 6.94
C ASN A 27 -8.83 12.03 8.04
N PRO A 28 -10.01 12.55 7.69
CA PRO A 28 -10.94 13.11 8.67
C PRO A 28 -11.55 12.05 9.58
N SER A 29 -11.70 10.81 9.12
CA SER A 29 -12.28 9.71 9.91
C SER A 29 -11.30 9.16 10.93
N GLU A 30 -10.05 9.00 10.54
CA GLU A 30 -8.98 8.43 11.38
C GLU A 30 -8.15 9.48 12.10
N GLN A 31 -8.30 10.74 11.72
CA GLN A 31 -7.52 11.90 12.20
C GLN A 31 -6.00 11.67 12.09
N THR A 32 -5.60 10.98 11.05
CA THR A 32 -4.21 10.71 10.72
C THR A 32 -3.71 11.71 9.67
N LYS A 33 -2.47 12.13 9.81
CA LYS A 33 -1.79 12.98 8.83
C LYS A 33 -1.15 12.09 7.76
N ILE A 34 -1.26 12.50 6.50
CA ILE A 34 -0.74 11.74 5.36
C ILE A 34 0.17 12.65 4.52
N LEU A 35 1.40 12.23 4.30
CA LEU A 35 2.28 12.79 3.28
C LEU A 35 2.23 11.92 2.04
N THR A 36 2.12 12.53 0.86
CA THR A 36 2.03 11.81 -0.40
C THR A 36 3.00 12.40 -1.41
N ILE A 37 3.72 11.52 -2.12
CA ILE A 37 4.61 11.88 -3.22
C ILE A 37 4.30 11.02 -4.44
N LYS A 38 4.70 11.49 -5.62
CA LYS A 38 4.79 10.68 -6.84
C LYS A 38 6.26 10.39 -7.12
N ALA A 39 6.60 9.14 -7.30
CA ALA A 39 7.98 8.70 -7.52
C ALA A 39 8.07 7.72 -8.69
N PRO A 40 9.03 7.92 -9.62
CA PRO A 40 9.32 6.97 -10.67
C PRO A 40 10.11 5.79 -10.10
N ASP A 41 9.99 4.64 -10.74
CA ASP A 41 10.83 3.47 -10.51
C ASP A 41 10.99 3.02 -9.06
N VAL A 42 9.95 3.18 -8.22
CA VAL A 42 9.87 2.55 -6.90
C VAL A 42 10.03 1.04 -7.04
N LEU A 43 9.40 0.47 -8.07
CA LEU A 43 9.71 -0.85 -8.60
C LEU A 43 10.42 -0.64 -9.95
N PRO A 44 11.67 -1.11 -10.14
CA PRO A 44 12.39 -0.93 -11.38
C PRO A 44 11.59 -1.39 -12.60
N GLY A 45 11.37 -0.49 -13.57
CA GLY A 45 10.55 -0.75 -14.73
C GLY A 45 9.04 -0.82 -14.47
N GLY A 46 8.59 -0.53 -13.26
CA GLY A 46 7.18 -0.63 -12.85
C GLY A 46 6.32 0.61 -13.12
N GLY A 47 6.92 1.70 -13.58
CA GLY A 47 6.24 2.96 -13.83
C GLY A 47 6.16 3.87 -12.61
N MET A 48 5.44 4.98 -12.77
CA MET A 48 5.22 5.97 -11.71
C MET A 48 4.31 5.41 -10.63
N ALA A 49 4.69 5.59 -9.36
CA ALA A 49 3.87 5.22 -8.22
C ALA A 49 3.56 6.43 -7.33
N GLU A 50 2.44 6.36 -6.63
CA GLU A 50 2.13 7.25 -5.53
C GLU A 50 2.55 6.58 -4.22
N VAL A 51 3.36 7.26 -3.41
CA VAL A 51 3.79 6.77 -2.10
C VAL A 51 3.17 7.62 -1.01
N SER A 52 2.50 6.98 -0.07
CA SER A 52 1.82 7.63 1.05
C SER A 52 2.43 7.20 2.37
N TYR A 53 2.67 8.17 3.24
CA TYR A 53 3.21 8.00 4.59
C TYR A 53 2.17 8.45 5.59
N VAL A 54 1.65 7.54 6.40
CA VAL A 54 0.57 7.79 7.36
C VAL A 54 1.14 7.87 8.76
N PHE A 55 0.82 8.97 9.46
CA PHE A 55 1.26 9.22 10.84
C PHE A 55 0.12 9.01 11.82
N GLY A 56 0.41 8.32 12.93
CA GLY A 56 -0.56 7.94 13.93
C GLY A 56 -1.31 9.12 14.56
N PHE A 57 -2.53 8.87 14.98
CA PHE A 57 -3.39 9.87 15.63
C PHE A 57 -2.80 10.37 16.95
N LYS A 58 -2.32 9.46 17.80
CA LYS A 58 -1.73 9.79 19.11
C LYS A 58 -0.23 9.98 19.04
N SER A 59 0.46 9.03 18.44
CA SER A 59 1.93 8.97 18.42
C SER A 59 2.56 10.03 17.52
N LYS A 60 1.85 10.48 16.48
CA LYS A 60 2.37 11.37 15.45
C LYS A 60 3.61 10.81 14.74
N THR A 61 3.82 9.50 14.84
CA THR A 61 4.91 8.78 14.16
C THR A 61 4.37 7.91 13.04
N LEU A 62 5.25 7.51 12.12
CA LEU A 62 4.90 6.71 10.96
C LEU A 62 4.32 5.35 11.38
N ILE A 63 3.10 5.05 10.95
CA ILE A 63 2.38 3.80 11.22
C ILE A 63 2.12 2.97 9.97
N GLN A 64 2.16 3.58 8.79
CA GLN A 64 1.90 2.89 7.53
C GLN A 64 2.58 3.59 6.37
N VAL A 65 3.08 2.79 5.44
CA VAL A 65 3.50 3.23 4.11
C VAL A 65 2.65 2.53 3.07
N GLY A 66 2.08 3.28 2.14
CA GLY A 66 1.34 2.75 0.99
C GLY A 66 2.06 3.10 -0.30
N VAL A 67 2.05 2.18 -1.26
CA VAL A 67 2.55 2.42 -2.62
C VAL A 67 1.45 1.99 -3.59
N ALA A 68 1.06 2.89 -4.49
CA ALA A 68 -0.02 2.62 -5.44
C ALA A 68 0.43 2.89 -6.87
N TRP A 69 0.16 1.93 -7.73
CA TRP A 69 0.29 2.04 -9.19
C TRP A 69 -1.09 2.06 -9.80
N SER A 70 -1.38 3.08 -10.58
CA SER A 70 -2.66 3.20 -11.27
C SER A 70 -2.54 4.18 -12.45
N LYS A 71 -3.53 4.16 -13.32
CA LYS A 71 -3.60 5.09 -14.44
C LYS A 71 -3.77 6.55 -13.99
N ALA A 72 -4.34 6.79 -12.82
CA ALA A 72 -4.47 8.13 -12.23
C ALA A 72 -3.11 8.76 -11.90
N THR A 73 -2.11 7.94 -11.56
CA THR A 73 -0.75 8.39 -11.24
C THR A 73 0.18 8.34 -12.45
N ASP A 74 0.00 7.34 -13.33
CA ASP A 74 0.78 7.14 -14.55
C ASP A 74 -0.19 6.83 -15.70
N ASP A 75 -0.38 7.77 -16.60
CA ASP A 75 -1.30 7.65 -17.73
C ASP A 75 -0.92 6.55 -18.74
N LYS A 76 0.33 6.09 -18.70
CA LYS A 76 0.85 4.97 -19.49
C LYS A 76 0.65 3.61 -18.84
N MET A 77 0.13 3.58 -17.61
CA MET A 77 -0.11 2.32 -16.90
C MET A 77 -1.17 1.48 -17.61
N THR A 78 -0.87 0.20 -17.79
CA THR A 78 -1.77 -0.78 -18.42
C THR A 78 -2.16 -1.88 -17.44
N PRO A 79 -3.29 -2.58 -17.65
CA PRO A 79 -3.64 -3.76 -16.87
C PRO A 79 -2.53 -4.82 -16.84
N GLU A 80 -1.85 -5.04 -17.96
CA GLU A 80 -0.73 -5.98 -18.09
C GLU A 80 0.46 -5.56 -17.23
N GLN A 81 0.77 -4.26 -17.18
CA GLN A 81 1.85 -3.74 -16.34
C GLN A 81 1.51 -3.89 -14.86
N LEU A 82 0.27 -3.63 -14.46
CA LEU A 82 -0.20 -3.82 -13.08
C LEU A 82 -0.07 -5.29 -12.66
N PHE A 83 -0.48 -6.21 -13.53
CA PHE A 83 -0.36 -7.64 -13.28
C PHE A 83 1.10 -8.07 -13.18
N SER A 84 1.96 -7.60 -14.07
CA SER A 84 3.41 -7.86 -14.04
C SER A 84 4.04 -7.36 -12.73
N ASN A 85 3.76 -6.12 -12.33
CA ASN A 85 4.24 -5.55 -11.06
C ASN A 85 3.79 -6.42 -9.88
N SER A 86 2.54 -6.86 -9.87
CA SER A 86 2.01 -7.70 -8.78
C SER A 86 2.73 -9.04 -8.68
N THR A 87 3.06 -9.65 -9.81
CA THR A 87 3.77 -10.93 -9.85
C THR A 87 5.21 -10.81 -9.38
N VAL A 88 5.91 -9.77 -9.80
CA VAL A 88 7.29 -9.48 -9.35
C VAL A 88 7.33 -9.26 -7.83
N LEU A 89 6.44 -8.44 -7.30
CA LEU A 89 6.38 -8.14 -5.87
C LEU A 89 5.96 -9.37 -5.05
N ARG A 90 4.97 -10.13 -5.49
CA ARG A 90 4.57 -11.37 -4.82
C ARG A 90 5.73 -12.35 -4.72
N THR A 91 6.45 -12.58 -5.80
CA THR A 91 7.62 -13.46 -5.84
C THR A 91 8.69 -12.99 -4.86
N HIS A 92 8.95 -11.68 -4.81
CA HIS A 92 9.89 -11.10 -3.86
C HIS A 92 9.45 -11.36 -2.41
N PHE A 93 8.20 -11.09 -2.05
CA PHE A 93 7.72 -11.25 -0.67
C PHE A 93 7.67 -12.72 -0.23
N LEU A 94 7.39 -13.66 -1.14
CA LEU A 94 7.40 -15.09 -0.83
C LEU A 94 8.77 -15.59 -0.36
N SER A 95 9.85 -14.92 -0.75
CA SER A 95 11.23 -15.26 -0.34
C SER A 95 11.82 -14.30 0.70
N ALA A 96 11.05 -13.34 1.20
CA ALA A 96 11.55 -12.27 2.09
C ALA A 96 11.56 -12.62 3.58
N GLY A 97 11.26 -13.86 3.98
CA GLY A 97 11.37 -14.33 5.36
C GLY A 97 10.20 -13.97 6.27
N TYR A 98 9.00 -13.75 5.72
CA TYR A 98 7.79 -13.62 6.51
C TYR A 98 7.46 -14.92 7.26
N LYS A 99 6.78 -14.81 8.40
CA LYS A 99 6.34 -15.98 9.18
C LYS A 99 5.38 -16.83 8.33
N PRO A 100 5.71 -18.13 8.08
CA PRO A 100 4.94 -18.96 7.15
C PRO A 100 3.45 -19.11 7.48
N ASP A 101 3.11 -19.18 8.76
CA ASP A 101 1.73 -19.29 9.26
C ASP A 101 0.90 -18.02 9.04
N THR A 102 1.53 -16.90 8.71
CA THR A 102 0.86 -15.62 8.43
C THR A 102 0.70 -15.35 6.93
N VAL A 103 1.33 -16.14 6.07
CA VAL A 103 1.36 -15.91 4.62
C VAL A 103 0.07 -16.40 3.97
N ALA A 104 -0.56 -15.49 3.21
CA ALA A 104 -1.69 -15.79 2.32
C ALA A 104 -1.40 -15.22 0.93
N THR A 105 -1.78 -15.95 -0.12
CA THR A 105 -1.58 -15.55 -1.52
C THR A 105 -2.78 -15.89 -2.38
N ASN A 106 -2.97 -15.10 -3.45
CA ASN A 106 -3.97 -15.38 -4.50
C ASN A 106 -5.40 -15.57 -3.96
N MET A 107 -5.77 -14.80 -2.96
CA MET A 107 -7.07 -14.89 -2.30
C MET A 107 -8.02 -13.84 -2.90
N PRO A 108 -9.12 -14.25 -3.55
CA PRO A 108 -10.14 -13.31 -3.99
C PRO A 108 -10.73 -12.53 -2.81
N ILE A 109 -10.86 -11.23 -2.99
CA ILE A 109 -11.49 -10.32 -2.04
C ILE A 109 -12.52 -9.45 -2.76
N ASN A 110 -13.30 -8.68 -2.02
CA ASN A 110 -14.21 -7.73 -2.65
C ASN A 110 -13.41 -6.66 -3.40
N GLY A 111 -13.63 -6.56 -4.71
CA GLY A 111 -12.98 -5.59 -5.59
C GLY A 111 -11.55 -5.93 -6.01
N GLY A 112 -11.09 -7.17 -5.83
CA GLY A 112 -9.74 -7.54 -6.28
C GLY A 112 -9.25 -8.89 -5.82
N VAL A 113 -7.93 -9.03 -5.81
CA VAL A 113 -7.22 -10.21 -5.34
C VAL A 113 -6.14 -9.79 -4.35
N LEU A 114 -6.14 -10.41 -3.17
CA LEU A 114 -5.02 -10.34 -2.24
C LEU A 114 -3.89 -11.19 -2.82
N MET A 115 -2.90 -10.54 -3.41
CA MET A 115 -1.76 -11.22 -4.05
C MET A 115 -0.77 -11.75 -3.03
N PHE A 116 -0.62 -11.05 -1.92
CA PHE A 116 0.25 -11.44 -0.81
C PHE A 116 -0.20 -10.76 0.49
N ARG A 117 -0.13 -11.50 1.58
CA ARG A 117 -0.14 -10.98 2.94
C ARG A 117 0.82 -11.78 3.77
N GLY A 118 1.58 -11.13 4.64
CA GLY A 118 2.47 -11.78 5.60
C GLY A 118 2.88 -10.84 6.71
N SER A 119 3.23 -11.41 7.86
CA SER A 119 3.78 -10.68 9.00
C SER A 119 5.23 -11.09 9.26
N ASP A 120 6.08 -10.12 9.55
CA ASP A 120 7.48 -10.35 9.87
C ASP A 120 7.67 -10.73 11.37
N ALA A 121 8.93 -10.93 11.78
CA ALA A 121 9.28 -11.29 13.14
C ALA A 121 8.88 -10.24 14.20
N LYS A 122 8.61 -9.00 13.78
CA LYS A 122 8.14 -7.90 14.63
C LYS A 122 6.62 -7.67 14.53
N ASP A 123 5.89 -8.61 13.97
CA ASP A 123 4.44 -8.53 13.71
C ASP A 123 4.01 -7.37 12.80
N ARG A 124 4.94 -6.80 12.03
CA ARG A 124 4.58 -5.82 10.99
C ARG A 124 4.02 -6.57 9.78
N THR A 125 2.96 -6.04 9.22
CA THR A 125 2.22 -6.70 8.14
C THR A 125 2.48 -6.03 6.79
N THR A 126 2.75 -6.84 5.78
CA THR A 126 2.80 -6.43 4.38
C THR A 126 1.59 -7.00 3.65
N MET A 127 0.92 -6.17 2.85
CA MET A 127 -0.21 -6.57 2.01
C MET A 127 -0.02 -6.04 0.59
N LEU A 128 -0.26 -6.91 -0.38
CA LEU A 128 -0.22 -6.57 -1.81
C LEU A 128 -1.58 -6.93 -2.41
N ILE A 129 -2.30 -5.94 -2.92
CA ILE A 129 -3.65 -6.09 -3.43
C ILE A 129 -3.71 -5.61 -4.88
N LEU A 130 -4.14 -6.49 -5.78
CA LEU A 130 -4.46 -6.15 -7.16
C LEU A 130 -5.95 -5.85 -7.24
N GLN A 131 -6.28 -4.57 -7.38
CA GLN A 131 -7.66 -4.09 -7.46
C GLN A 131 -8.15 -4.07 -8.90
N GLY A 132 -9.45 -4.26 -9.08
CA GLY A 132 -10.06 -4.22 -10.39
C GLY A 132 -11.52 -4.60 -10.38
N THR A 133 -12.03 -4.86 -11.57
CA THR A 133 -13.39 -5.34 -11.78
C THR A 133 -13.39 -6.78 -12.24
N PHE A 134 -14.30 -7.58 -11.70
CA PHE A 134 -14.52 -8.96 -12.13
C PHE A 134 -15.59 -8.99 -13.22
N ALA A 135 -15.27 -9.66 -14.32
CA ALA A 135 -16.23 -10.02 -15.36
C ALA A 135 -16.49 -11.52 -15.34
N GLN A 136 -17.71 -11.94 -15.74
CA GLN A 136 -18.05 -13.34 -15.92
C GLN A 136 -17.32 -13.85 -17.18
N GLY A 137 -16.48 -14.87 -17.02
CA GLY A 137 -15.87 -15.60 -18.10
C GLY A 137 -16.70 -16.84 -18.49
N GLU A 138 -16.13 -17.71 -19.30
CA GLU A 138 -16.73 -19.01 -19.63
C GLU A 138 -16.71 -19.95 -18.42
N LYS A 139 -17.74 -20.81 -18.28
CA LYS A 139 -17.83 -21.86 -17.27
C LYS A 139 -17.66 -21.38 -15.82
N ASP A 140 -18.39 -20.36 -15.42
CA ASP A 140 -18.34 -19.76 -14.06
C ASP A 140 -16.99 -19.17 -13.64
N GLN A 141 -16.07 -18.97 -14.59
CA GLN A 141 -14.82 -18.26 -14.34
C GLN A 141 -15.07 -16.78 -14.15
N ARG A 142 -14.40 -16.19 -13.16
CA ARG A 142 -14.36 -14.74 -12.96
C ARG A 142 -13.00 -14.24 -13.42
N ILE A 143 -13.03 -13.25 -14.33
CA ILE A 143 -11.83 -12.64 -14.89
C ILE A 143 -11.66 -11.26 -14.28
N LEU A 144 -10.53 -11.03 -13.64
CA LEU A 144 -10.16 -9.72 -13.10
C LEU A 144 -9.53 -8.86 -14.20
N THR A 145 -10.08 -7.66 -14.40
CA THR A 145 -9.41 -6.58 -15.13
C THR A 145 -8.81 -5.61 -14.12
N PRO A 146 -7.48 -5.58 -13.95
CA PRO A 146 -6.84 -4.73 -12.97
C PRO A 146 -6.98 -3.24 -13.31
N ASN A 147 -7.18 -2.40 -12.31
CA ASN A 147 -7.15 -0.95 -12.44
C ASN A 147 -6.17 -0.27 -11.48
N ALA A 148 -5.73 -0.95 -10.43
CA ALA A 148 -4.71 -0.48 -9.50
C ALA A 148 -4.00 -1.65 -8.83
N LEU A 149 -2.75 -1.41 -8.46
CA LEU A 149 -1.98 -2.28 -7.56
C LEU A 149 -1.60 -1.46 -6.33
N VAL A 150 -1.88 -1.99 -5.15
CA VAL A 150 -1.60 -1.30 -3.89
C VAL A 150 -0.76 -2.20 -2.98
N LEU A 151 0.31 -1.62 -2.45
CA LEU A 151 1.20 -2.27 -1.49
C LEU A 151 1.14 -1.49 -0.18
N PHE A 152 0.91 -2.18 0.93
CA PHE A 152 0.90 -1.61 2.27
C PHE A 152 1.94 -2.25 3.15
N TYR A 153 2.69 -1.42 3.87
CA TYR A 153 3.50 -1.80 5.02
C TYR A 153 2.86 -1.20 6.28
N VAL A 154 2.38 -2.04 7.18
CA VAL A 154 1.60 -1.64 8.35
C VAL A 154 2.34 -2.04 9.62
N ALA A 155 2.59 -1.07 10.51
CA ALA A 155 3.32 -1.31 11.76
C ALA A 155 2.56 -2.23 12.72
N ASP A 156 1.26 -1.99 12.88
CA ASP A 156 0.36 -2.78 13.71
C ASP A 156 -1.02 -2.88 13.06
N ALA A 157 -1.27 -4.00 12.39
CA ALA A 157 -2.53 -4.23 11.69
C ALA A 157 -3.69 -4.59 12.65
N LYS A 158 -3.38 -5.07 13.87
CA LYS A 158 -4.39 -5.48 14.85
C LYS A 158 -4.92 -4.29 15.64
N SER A 159 -4.04 -3.34 15.96
CA SER A 159 -4.38 -2.18 16.79
C SER A 159 -3.72 -0.90 16.24
N PRO A 160 -4.14 -0.43 15.04
CA PRO A 160 -3.55 0.75 14.44
C PRO A 160 -3.85 2.01 15.27
N ASP A 161 -2.86 2.93 15.31
CA ASP A 161 -2.97 4.21 16.00
C ASP A 161 -3.81 5.21 15.18
N VAL A 162 -5.13 4.99 15.19
CA VAL A 162 -6.12 5.83 14.51
C VAL A 162 -7.18 6.30 15.49
N TYR A 163 -7.81 7.43 15.19
CA TYR A 163 -8.96 7.90 15.98
C TYR A 163 -10.12 6.91 15.82
N ARG A 164 -10.74 6.58 16.94
CA ARG A 164 -11.98 5.80 17.00
C ARG A 164 -12.91 6.44 18.01
N LEU A 165 -14.21 6.47 17.69
CA LEU A 165 -15.19 6.86 18.66
C LEU A 165 -15.13 5.94 19.89
N PRO A 166 -15.18 6.52 21.11
CA PRO A 166 -15.24 5.69 22.31
C PRO A 166 -16.43 4.75 22.30
N ALA A 167 -16.27 3.57 22.86
CA ALA A 167 -17.37 2.62 23.01
C ALA A 167 -18.49 3.27 23.83
N GLY A 168 -19.74 3.14 23.35
CA GLY A 168 -20.91 3.72 24.01
C GLY A 168 -21.15 5.20 23.70
N SER A 169 -20.54 5.78 22.66
CA SER A 169 -20.77 7.17 22.25
C SER A 169 -22.14 7.41 21.62
N PHE A 170 -22.89 6.35 21.26
CA PHE A 170 -24.25 6.38 20.71
C PHE A 170 -25.09 5.25 21.28
#